data_5e13b130e3417aaa3d7d991cfa153b42
#
_entry.id   5e13b130e3417aaa3d7d991cfa153b42
#
_cell.length_a   1.000
_cell.length_b   1.000
_cell.length_c   1.000
_cell.angle_alpha   90.00
_cell.angle_beta   90.00
_cell.angle_gamma   90.00
#
_symmetry.space_group_name_H-M   'P 1'
#
loop_
_entity.id
_entity.type
_entity.pdbx_description
1 polymer ?
#
loop_
_entity_poly.entity_id
_entity_poly.type
_entity_poly.pdbx_seq_one_letter_code
_entity_poly.pdbx_strand_id
1 'polypeptide(L)'
;MSEKEIYSGPNFRYRPDKNNFTEKEGSEFFYYESGQLKAEYNYKNGKLDGFAREYYENGQLIAEGNYLNGKLEGVSKMYYESGQLKSENSYKDNLLNGISKTYYENGQLKEEVNYKDGQVVQENLETELKDFCNIAYENDKLKLEFD
;
A
#
# COMPACT_ATOMS: atom_id res chain seq x y z
N MET A 1 25.58 -24.78 -3.30
CA MET A 1 25.38 -24.37 -4.70
C MET A 1 25.07 -22.89 -4.68
N SER A 2 25.93 -22.09 -5.27
CA SER A 2 25.80 -20.64 -5.26
C SER A 2 24.73 -20.20 -6.25
N GLU A 3 23.69 -19.52 -5.75
CA GLU A 3 22.75 -18.81 -6.59
C GLU A 3 23.51 -17.69 -7.32
N LYS A 4 23.64 -17.85 -8.63
CA LYS A 4 24.08 -16.76 -9.51
C LYS A 4 22.88 -15.86 -9.75
N GLU A 5 22.79 -14.78 -9.00
CA GLU A 5 21.93 -13.68 -9.38
C GLU A 5 22.51 -13.03 -10.65
N ILE A 6 21.76 -13.16 -11.76
CA ILE A 6 22.13 -12.54 -13.03
C ILE A 6 21.57 -11.12 -13.01
N TYR A 7 22.41 -10.16 -12.67
CA TYR A 7 22.10 -8.74 -12.79
C TYR A 7 22.56 -8.24 -14.17
N SER A 8 21.60 -7.87 -15.02
CA SER A 8 21.92 -7.22 -16.29
C SER A 8 20.92 -6.11 -16.60
N GLY A 9 21.26 -4.90 -16.23
CA GLY A 9 20.60 -3.67 -16.66
C GLY A 9 21.63 -2.65 -17.15
N PRO A 10 21.31 -1.77 -18.12
CA PRO A 10 22.30 -0.97 -18.85
C PRO A 10 23.03 0.14 -18.07
N ASN A 11 22.72 0.38 -16.80
CA ASN A 11 23.34 1.46 -16.01
C ASN A 11 23.85 1.03 -14.62
N PHE A 12 24.05 -0.27 -14.39
CA PHE A 12 24.54 -0.73 -13.10
C PHE A 12 26.07 -0.95 -13.15
N ARG A 13 26.84 -0.01 -12.60
CA ARG A 13 28.24 -0.23 -12.22
C ARG A 13 28.30 -0.70 -10.77
N TYR A 14 28.00 -1.97 -10.52
CA TYR A 14 28.45 -2.60 -9.29
C TYR A 14 29.97 -2.79 -9.36
N ARG A 15 30.71 -1.98 -8.63
CA ARG A 15 32.10 -2.27 -8.24
C ARG A 15 32.07 -2.69 -6.78
N PRO A 16 32.32 -3.95 -6.45
CA PRO A 16 32.64 -4.30 -5.09
C PRO A 16 34.07 -3.84 -4.82
N ASP A 17 34.22 -2.60 -4.37
CA ASP A 17 35.46 -2.21 -3.70
C ASP A 17 35.43 -2.85 -2.32
N LYS A 18 36.37 -3.73 -2.09
CA LYS A 18 36.54 -4.56 -0.87
C LYS A 18 36.72 -3.77 0.43
N ASN A 19 36.69 -2.44 0.39
CA ASN A 19 36.89 -1.54 1.53
C ASN A 19 35.95 -0.34 1.65
N ASN A 20 34.89 -0.26 0.84
CA ASN A 20 33.87 0.78 0.98
C ASN A 20 32.51 0.11 0.95
N PHE A 21 31.85 0.01 2.08
CA PHE A 21 30.40 -0.20 2.18
C PHE A 21 29.74 1.06 1.60
N THR A 22 29.68 1.17 0.27
CA THR A 22 28.81 2.16 -0.33
C THR A 22 27.38 1.70 -0.10
N GLU A 23 26.69 2.41 0.76
CA GLU A 23 25.26 2.21 0.96
C GLU A 23 24.56 2.25 -0.40
N LYS A 24 23.59 1.37 -0.60
CA LYS A 24 22.85 1.23 -1.84
C LYS A 24 22.14 2.55 -2.19
N GLU A 25 22.35 3.06 -3.39
CA GLU A 25 21.82 4.33 -3.88
C GLU A 25 21.18 4.18 -5.26
N GLY A 26 20.04 4.84 -5.48
CA GLY A 26 19.37 4.89 -6.78
C GLY A 26 18.42 3.73 -7.03
N SER A 27 18.05 3.56 -8.30
CA SER A 27 17.07 2.55 -8.75
C SER A 27 17.74 1.22 -9.04
N GLU A 28 17.09 0.15 -8.61
CA GLU A 28 17.48 -1.22 -8.88
C GLU A 28 16.33 -1.92 -9.61
N PHE A 29 16.67 -2.67 -10.66
CA PHE A 29 15.73 -3.37 -11.53
C PHE A 29 16.00 -4.86 -11.48
N PHE A 30 14.94 -5.64 -11.34
CA PHE A 30 14.95 -7.10 -11.37
C PHE A 30 14.16 -7.57 -12.58
N TYR A 31 14.56 -8.69 -13.16
CA TYR A 31 13.93 -9.22 -14.37
C TYR A 31 13.57 -10.69 -14.19
N TYR A 32 12.53 -11.12 -14.85
CA TYR A 32 12.20 -12.52 -15.05
C TYR A 32 13.21 -13.19 -15.99
N GLU A 33 13.24 -14.52 -16.01
CA GLU A 33 14.07 -15.26 -16.97
C GLU A 33 13.72 -14.96 -18.43
N SER A 34 12.47 -14.59 -18.69
CA SER A 34 12.00 -14.12 -20.00
C SER A 34 12.56 -12.76 -20.42
N GLY A 35 13.22 -12.02 -19.50
CA GLY A 35 13.71 -10.67 -19.73
C GLY A 35 12.70 -9.57 -19.43
N GLN A 36 11.47 -9.91 -19.05
CA GLN A 36 10.46 -8.94 -18.62
C GLN A 36 10.83 -8.35 -17.27
N LEU A 37 10.52 -7.05 -17.07
CA LEU A 37 10.73 -6.37 -15.80
C LEU A 37 9.86 -7.02 -14.71
N LYS A 38 10.50 -7.43 -13.62
CA LYS A 38 9.87 -8.06 -12.46
C LYS A 38 9.64 -7.09 -11.32
N ALA A 39 10.65 -6.23 -11.06
CA ALA A 39 10.56 -5.25 -9.98
C ALA A 39 11.47 -4.05 -10.22
N GLU A 40 11.08 -2.93 -9.66
CA GLU A 40 11.85 -1.68 -9.57
C GLU A 40 11.80 -1.17 -8.14
N TYR A 41 12.96 -0.98 -7.53
CA TYR A 41 13.10 -0.44 -6.18
C TYR A 41 14.05 0.75 -6.18
N ASN A 42 13.70 1.79 -5.40
CA ASN A 42 14.55 2.94 -5.20
C ASN A 42 15.18 2.91 -3.80
N TYR A 43 16.46 3.21 -3.73
CA TYR A 43 17.24 3.18 -2.50
C TYR A 43 17.94 4.50 -2.24
N LYS A 44 18.04 4.84 -0.96
CA LYS A 44 18.84 5.93 -0.43
C LYS A 44 19.48 5.51 0.89
N ASN A 45 20.79 5.70 1.02
CA ASN A 45 21.55 5.28 2.20
C ASN A 45 21.26 3.82 2.59
N GLY A 46 21.24 2.90 1.63
CA GLY A 46 21.00 1.47 1.83
C GLY A 46 19.57 1.07 2.18
N LYS A 47 18.63 2.00 2.24
CA LYS A 47 17.21 1.76 2.56
C LYS A 47 16.32 2.05 1.36
N LEU A 48 15.18 1.37 1.29
CA LEU A 48 14.15 1.73 0.33
C LEU A 48 13.70 3.18 0.59
N ASP A 49 13.76 4.02 -0.45
CA ASP A 49 13.36 5.42 -0.39
C ASP A 49 12.89 5.86 -1.79
N GLY A 50 11.61 6.15 -1.92
CA GLY A 50 10.95 6.39 -3.19
C GLY A 50 10.01 5.25 -3.61
N PHE A 51 9.68 5.19 -4.90
CA PHE A 51 8.75 4.20 -5.42
C PHE A 51 9.34 2.80 -5.46
N ALA A 52 8.50 1.83 -5.10
CA ALA A 52 8.72 0.40 -5.31
C ALA A 52 7.58 -0.14 -6.15
N ARG A 53 7.89 -0.92 -7.18
CA ARG A 53 6.94 -1.54 -8.10
C ARG A 53 7.32 -2.97 -8.38
N GLU A 54 6.33 -3.82 -8.45
CA GLU A 54 6.46 -5.21 -8.85
C GLU A 54 5.49 -5.52 -9.98
N TYR A 55 5.89 -6.39 -10.89
CA TYR A 55 5.16 -6.69 -12.13
C TYR A 55 4.98 -8.19 -12.32
N TYR A 56 3.84 -8.58 -12.85
CA TYR A 56 3.63 -9.90 -13.42
C TYR A 56 4.47 -10.10 -14.68
N GLU A 57 4.70 -11.34 -15.06
CA GLU A 57 5.47 -11.64 -16.27
C GLU A 57 4.77 -11.16 -17.57
N ASN A 58 3.45 -10.95 -17.52
CA ASN A 58 2.68 -10.32 -18.60
C ASN A 58 2.86 -8.78 -18.67
N GLY A 59 3.67 -8.18 -17.78
CA GLY A 59 3.95 -6.75 -17.70
C GLY A 59 2.94 -5.91 -16.90
N GLN A 60 1.86 -6.50 -16.39
CA GLN A 60 0.91 -5.82 -15.52
C GLN A 60 1.52 -5.62 -14.13
N LEU A 61 1.14 -4.52 -13.45
CA LEU A 61 1.54 -4.28 -12.06
C LEU A 61 0.96 -5.36 -11.14
N ILE A 62 1.78 -5.87 -10.23
CA ILE A 62 1.35 -6.64 -9.05
C ILE A 62 1.05 -5.68 -7.91
N ALA A 63 2.02 -4.77 -7.65
CA ALA A 63 1.96 -3.84 -6.53
C ALA A 63 2.80 -2.59 -6.81
N GLU A 64 2.38 -1.50 -6.21
CA GLU A 64 3.15 -0.26 -6.12
C GLU A 64 2.96 0.39 -4.76
N GLY A 65 4.01 1.06 -4.30
CA GLY A 65 3.99 1.82 -3.05
C GLY A 65 5.16 2.79 -2.99
N ASN A 66 5.11 3.66 -2.01
CA ASN A 66 6.18 4.61 -1.76
C ASN A 66 6.82 4.34 -0.41
N TYR A 67 8.14 4.38 -0.36
CA TYR A 67 8.93 4.17 0.85
C TYR A 67 9.67 5.45 1.24
N LEU A 68 9.78 5.66 2.53
CA LEU A 68 10.57 6.72 3.13
C LEU A 68 11.45 6.10 4.23
N ASN A 69 12.76 6.17 4.07
CA ASN A 69 13.73 5.58 5.01
C ASN A 69 13.46 4.10 5.35
N GLY A 70 13.05 3.29 4.37
CA GLY A 70 12.76 1.87 4.53
C GLY A 70 11.37 1.55 5.07
N LYS A 71 10.51 2.55 5.24
CA LYS A 71 9.14 2.38 5.72
C LYS A 71 8.15 2.73 4.62
N LEU A 72 7.12 1.91 4.47
CA LEU A 72 6.01 2.16 3.55
C LEU A 72 5.21 3.37 4.03
N GLU A 73 5.02 4.35 3.14
CA GLU A 73 4.42 5.64 3.42
C GLU A 73 3.43 6.03 2.32
N GLY A 74 2.25 6.54 2.70
CA GLY A 74 1.22 6.94 1.76
C GLY A 74 0.41 5.78 1.22
N VAL A 75 -0.11 5.91 0.00
CA VAL A 75 -0.99 4.91 -0.62
C VAL A 75 -0.17 3.82 -1.31
N SER A 76 -0.50 2.57 -0.99
CA SER A 76 -0.02 1.38 -1.69
C SER A 76 -1.18 0.70 -2.40
N LYS A 77 -0.93 0.22 -3.61
CA LYS A 77 -1.92 -0.46 -4.45
C LYS A 77 -1.44 -1.85 -4.84
N MET A 78 -2.36 -2.78 -4.90
CA MET A 78 -2.14 -4.11 -5.46
C MET A 78 -3.15 -4.36 -6.59
N TYR A 79 -2.76 -5.16 -7.56
CA TYR A 79 -3.55 -5.44 -8.74
C TYR A 79 -3.66 -6.95 -8.97
N TYR A 80 -4.74 -7.37 -9.59
CA TYR A 80 -4.87 -8.71 -10.15
C TYR A 80 -4.03 -8.84 -11.43
N GLU A 81 -3.75 -10.06 -11.85
CA GLU A 81 -3.02 -10.33 -13.09
C GLU A 81 -3.76 -9.81 -14.35
N SER A 82 -5.07 -9.62 -14.25
CA SER A 82 -5.90 -8.95 -15.24
C SER A 82 -5.67 -7.44 -15.33
N GLY A 83 -4.90 -6.85 -14.40
CA GLY A 83 -4.66 -5.41 -14.28
C GLY A 83 -5.73 -4.67 -13.46
N GLN A 84 -6.79 -5.34 -13.01
CA GLN A 84 -7.81 -4.73 -12.16
C GLN A 84 -7.27 -4.46 -10.76
N LEU A 85 -7.67 -3.34 -10.14
CA LEU A 85 -7.29 -2.99 -8.78
C LEU A 85 -7.83 -4.04 -7.80
N LYS A 86 -6.92 -4.61 -6.99
CA LYS A 86 -7.22 -5.60 -5.96
C LYS A 86 -7.36 -4.97 -4.58
N SER A 87 -6.46 -4.03 -4.26
CA SER A 87 -6.53 -3.29 -3.00
C SER A 87 -5.85 -1.93 -3.11
N GLU A 88 -6.32 -1.00 -2.30
CA GLU A 88 -5.71 0.30 -2.06
C GLU A 88 -5.69 0.55 -0.56
N ASN A 89 -4.50 0.74 -0.01
CA ASN A 89 -4.27 0.84 1.41
C ASN A 89 -3.45 2.08 1.73
N SER A 90 -3.81 2.78 2.79
CA SER A 90 -3.03 3.92 3.27
C SER A 90 -2.11 3.49 4.41
N TYR A 91 -0.84 3.88 4.32
CA TYR A 91 0.21 3.54 5.28
C TYR A 91 0.88 4.78 5.85
N LYS A 92 1.29 4.66 7.10
CA LYS A 92 2.18 5.58 7.77
C LYS A 92 3.17 4.76 8.62
N ASP A 93 4.46 4.94 8.40
CA ASP A 93 5.51 4.21 9.13
C ASP A 93 5.33 2.67 9.10
N ASN A 94 4.96 2.06 7.97
CA ASN A 94 4.61 0.63 7.79
C ASN A 94 3.29 0.18 8.43
N LEU A 95 2.56 1.05 9.10
CA LEU A 95 1.29 0.72 9.72
C LEU A 95 0.14 1.20 8.83
N LEU A 96 -0.93 0.42 8.73
CA LEU A 96 -2.17 0.88 8.11
C LEU A 96 -2.68 2.11 8.86
N ASN A 97 -2.90 3.20 8.14
CA ASN A 97 -3.34 4.47 8.69
C ASN A 97 -4.19 5.21 7.65
N GLY A 98 -5.48 5.20 7.84
CA GLY A 98 -6.48 5.68 6.89
C GLY A 98 -7.33 4.55 6.32
N ILE A 99 -7.97 4.82 5.20
CA ILE A 99 -8.90 3.89 4.56
C ILE A 99 -8.13 2.82 3.79
N SER A 100 -8.52 1.56 4.02
CA SER A 100 -8.12 0.38 3.29
C SER A 100 -9.31 -0.15 2.50
N LYS A 101 -9.13 -0.37 1.21
CA LYS A 101 -10.17 -0.89 0.31
C LYS A 101 -9.69 -2.15 -0.38
N THR A 102 -10.56 -3.14 -0.46
CA THR A 102 -10.34 -4.32 -1.29
C THR A 102 -11.46 -4.46 -2.31
N TYR A 103 -11.13 -5.02 -3.45
CA TYR A 103 -12.04 -5.16 -4.58
C TYR A 103 -12.07 -6.59 -5.09
N TYR A 104 -13.18 -7.01 -5.63
CA TYR A 104 -13.26 -8.20 -6.46
C TYR A 104 -12.62 -7.95 -7.83
N GLU A 105 -12.25 -9.00 -8.54
CA GLU A 105 -11.65 -8.89 -9.87
C GLU A 105 -12.59 -8.24 -10.92
N ASN A 106 -13.90 -8.26 -10.68
CA ASN A 106 -14.88 -7.53 -11.49
C ASN A 106 -14.96 -6.01 -11.17
N GLY A 107 -14.09 -5.51 -10.27
CA GLY A 107 -14.00 -4.10 -9.88
C GLY A 107 -14.98 -3.66 -8.80
N GLN A 108 -15.86 -4.53 -8.34
CA GLN A 108 -16.80 -4.20 -7.25
C GLN A 108 -16.03 -4.12 -5.92
N LEU A 109 -16.40 -3.14 -5.10
CA LEU A 109 -15.87 -3.02 -3.74
C LEU A 109 -16.27 -4.26 -2.92
N LYS A 110 -15.27 -4.90 -2.32
CA LYS A 110 -15.45 -6.07 -1.46
C LYS A 110 -15.53 -5.65 0.00
N GLU A 111 -14.63 -4.75 0.41
CA GLU A 111 -14.50 -4.35 1.79
C GLU A 111 -13.84 -2.97 1.87
N GLU A 112 -14.29 -2.17 2.83
CA GLU A 112 -13.67 -0.91 3.20
C GLU A 112 -13.53 -0.86 4.72
N VAL A 113 -12.32 -0.60 5.21
CA VAL A 113 -12.00 -0.56 6.64
C VAL A 113 -11.14 0.67 6.91
N ASN A 114 -11.46 1.39 7.97
CA ASN A 114 -10.64 2.51 8.42
C ASN A 114 -9.68 2.07 9.53
N TYR A 115 -8.41 2.43 9.36
CA TYR A 115 -7.33 2.08 10.29
C TYR A 115 -6.68 3.33 10.88
N LYS A 116 -6.24 3.21 12.13
CA LYS A 116 -5.37 4.17 12.79
C LYS A 116 -4.26 3.41 13.51
N ASP A 117 -3.02 3.71 13.14
CA ASP A 117 -1.82 3.10 13.73
C ASP A 117 -1.88 1.55 13.74
N GLY A 118 -2.36 0.97 12.63
CA GLY A 118 -2.49 -0.48 12.42
C GLY A 118 -3.72 -1.13 13.06
N GLN A 119 -4.54 -0.37 13.78
CA GLN A 119 -5.76 -0.88 14.42
C GLN A 119 -7.01 -0.41 13.67
N VAL A 120 -8.01 -1.27 13.61
CA VAL A 120 -9.31 -0.92 13.04
C VAL A 120 -9.95 0.18 13.88
N VAL A 121 -10.31 1.28 13.25
CA VAL A 121 -11.14 2.32 13.87
C VAL A 121 -12.55 1.78 13.92
N GLN A 122 -12.96 1.31 15.09
CA GLN A 122 -14.36 1.01 15.34
C GLN A 122 -15.09 2.36 15.46
N GLU A 123 -15.88 2.71 14.47
CA GLU A 123 -16.92 3.71 14.65
C GLU A 123 -17.78 3.20 15.80
N ASN A 124 -17.88 4.00 16.88
CA ASN A 124 -18.72 3.67 18.00
C ASN A 124 -20.18 3.77 17.55
N LEU A 125 -20.73 2.70 16.97
CA LEU A 125 -22.16 2.56 16.67
C LEU A 125 -23.04 2.89 17.87
N GLU A 126 -22.52 2.72 19.10
CA GLU A 126 -23.19 3.14 20.30
C GLU A 126 -23.34 4.67 20.43
N THR A 127 -22.41 5.45 19.91
CA THR A 127 -22.51 6.91 19.94
C THR A 127 -23.50 7.41 18.89
N GLU A 128 -23.43 6.86 17.68
CA GLU A 128 -24.39 7.20 16.61
C GLU A 128 -25.81 6.76 16.95
N LEU A 129 -25.99 5.58 17.54
CA LEU A 129 -27.28 5.12 18.05
C LEU A 129 -27.82 5.99 19.17
N LYS A 130 -26.98 6.47 20.10
CA LYS A 130 -27.39 7.40 21.14
C LYS A 130 -27.80 8.75 20.57
N ASP A 131 -27.05 9.26 19.61
CA ASP A 131 -27.38 10.54 18.97
C ASP A 131 -28.67 10.42 18.15
N PHE A 132 -28.87 9.30 17.45
CA PHE A 132 -30.12 9.03 16.70
C PHE A 132 -31.32 8.87 17.64
N CYS A 133 -31.16 8.17 18.76
CA CYS A 133 -32.20 8.03 19.78
C CYS A 133 -32.52 9.37 20.46
N ASN A 134 -31.52 10.21 20.72
CA ASN A 134 -31.72 11.53 21.29
C ASN A 134 -32.49 12.46 20.33
N ILE A 135 -32.15 12.45 19.04
CA ILE A 135 -32.86 13.23 18.00
C ILE A 135 -34.30 12.75 17.87
N ALA A 136 -34.54 11.44 17.88
CA ALA A 136 -35.90 10.88 17.81
C ALA A 136 -36.73 11.28 19.06
N TYR A 137 -36.15 11.22 20.24
CA TYR A 137 -36.79 11.60 21.48
C TYR A 137 -37.18 13.11 21.52
N GLU A 138 -36.28 13.98 21.10
CA GLU A 138 -36.54 15.43 21.01
C GLU A 138 -37.63 15.75 19.97
N ASN A 139 -37.65 15.05 18.85
CA ASN A 139 -38.68 15.22 17.83
C ASN A 139 -40.07 14.76 18.32
N ASP A 140 -40.15 13.68 19.09
CA ASP A 140 -41.41 13.21 19.66
C ASP A 140 -41.92 14.15 20.77
N LYS A 141 -41.01 14.72 21.55
CA LYS A 141 -41.35 15.71 22.58
C LYS A 141 -41.91 17.00 21.96
N LEU A 142 -41.30 17.47 20.86
CA LEU A 142 -41.79 18.62 20.09
C LEU A 142 -43.22 18.41 19.53
N LYS A 143 -43.58 17.18 19.15
CA LYS A 143 -44.94 16.86 18.66
C LYS A 143 -46.00 16.91 19.77
N LEU A 144 -45.61 16.55 21.01
CA LEU A 144 -46.51 16.57 22.15
C LEU A 144 -46.78 17.97 22.73
N GLU A 145 -45.99 18.98 22.37
CA GLU A 145 -46.15 20.36 22.78
C GLU A 145 -47.08 21.18 21.87
N PHE A 146 -47.55 20.62 20.73
CA PHE A 146 -48.37 21.28 19.70
C PHE A 146 -49.74 20.64 19.48
N ASP A 147 -50.12 19.64 20.30
CA ASP A 147 -51.49 19.09 20.38
C ASP A 147 -52.18 19.61 21.66
#